data_65f280c91c1adcf509e62197380053c8
#
_entry.id   65f280c91c1adcf509e62197380053c8
#
_cell.length_a   1.000
_cell.length_b   1.000
_cell.length_c   1.000
_cell.angle_alpha   90.00
_cell.angle_beta   90.00
_cell.angle_gamma   90.00
#
_symmetry.space_group_name_H-M   'P 1'
#
loop_
_entity.id
_entity.type
_entity.pdbx_description
1 polymer ?
#
loop_
_entity_poly.entity_id
_entity_poly.type
_entity_poly.pdbx_seq_one_letter_code
_entity_poly.pdbx_strand_id
1 'polypeptide(L)'
;MGGLGNQLYQLAYADFLRRTYGYHCCIVNDWGIEKADTLGRDRVVRSLFTDIIKHCQFYYISPELGLQWSVYCRTKPFLRYFEEEQSKNAVYLSKNESRFSSFPPLAQKPRLFLPFVYRISGYFQSYKYTSLEFRNKIREFLEGIVSLPTTLEGIASGLTERSVAIHFRRGDFLKHPEIYKIFGAEHYLRGLNLLAGNKDIDKVYVFSDDFDAIESDLEIISQQYNLVRVEGGTVYEDLYLFSRFKRYVLAGSTFSWWGAFCSQYSDDIEVVVPRYPLKRSTSEDTFFPPHWIQLEEIDKISN
;
A
#
# COMPACT_ATOMS: atom_id res chain seq x y z
N MET A 1 6.90 -5.47 -8.31
CA MET A 1 6.86 -6.62 -7.36
C MET A 1 5.74 -6.39 -6.36
N GLY A 2 5.07 -7.45 -5.88
CA GLY A 2 4.01 -7.36 -4.88
C GLY A 2 2.64 -6.96 -5.45
N GLY A 3 1.60 -6.96 -4.60
CA GLY A 3 0.25 -6.53 -4.98
C GLY A 3 0.18 -5.03 -5.25
N LEU A 4 -1.02 -4.54 -5.63
CA LEU A 4 -1.26 -3.14 -6.03
C LEU A 4 -0.71 -2.13 -5.01
N GLY A 5 -0.94 -2.34 -3.70
CA GLY A 5 -0.45 -1.42 -2.68
C GLY A 5 1.08 -1.28 -2.66
N ASN A 6 1.82 -2.38 -2.88
CA ASN A 6 3.28 -2.33 -3.02
C ASN A 6 3.71 -1.56 -4.27
N GLN A 7 3.01 -1.75 -5.37
CA GLN A 7 3.28 -1.07 -6.63
C GLN A 7 3.06 0.45 -6.50
N LEU A 8 2.00 0.85 -5.79
CA LEU A 8 1.73 2.27 -5.50
C LEU A 8 2.85 2.90 -4.64
N TYR A 9 3.42 2.17 -3.67
CA TYR A 9 4.58 2.66 -2.92
C TYR A 9 5.82 2.84 -3.81
N GLN A 10 6.05 1.94 -4.75
CA GLN A 10 7.15 2.08 -5.72
C GLN A 10 6.97 3.32 -6.59
N LEU A 11 5.74 3.61 -7.04
CA LEU A 11 5.44 4.83 -7.78
C LEU A 11 5.57 6.09 -6.92
N ALA A 12 5.10 6.04 -5.67
CA ALA A 12 5.25 7.15 -4.73
C ALA A 12 6.72 7.48 -4.46
N TYR A 13 7.57 6.45 -4.34
CA TYR A 13 9.01 6.64 -4.19
C TYR A 13 9.65 7.25 -5.44
N ALA A 14 9.25 6.82 -6.63
CA ALA A 14 9.70 7.45 -7.88
C ALA A 14 9.27 8.92 -7.97
N ASP A 15 8.04 9.23 -7.54
CA ASP A 15 7.54 10.60 -7.46
C ASP A 15 8.33 11.43 -6.43
N PHE A 16 8.63 10.84 -5.27
CA PHE A 16 9.48 11.46 -4.25
C PHE A 16 10.87 11.81 -4.81
N LEU A 17 11.53 10.88 -5.51
CA LEU A 17 12.83 11.13 -6.13
C LEU A 17 12.77 12.23 -7.18
N ARG A 18 11.71 12.25 -7.99
CA ARG A 18 11.49 13.30 -8.99
C ARG A 18 11.33 14.68 -8.34
N ARG A 19 10.45 14.78 -7.33
CA ARG A 19 10.16 16.07 -6.66
C ARG A 19 11.31 16.58 -5.81
N THR A 20 11.99 15.68 -5.10
CA THR A 20 13.02 16.07 -4.14
C THR A 20 14.36 16.33 -4.80
N TYR A 21 14.71 15.55 -5.81
CA TYR A 21 16.05 15.56 -6.41
C TYR A 21 16.05 15.91 -7.91
N GLY A 22 14.90 16.04 -8.55
CA GLY A 22 14.80 16.33 -9.97
C GLY A 22 15.23 15.16 -10.87
N TYR A 23 15.13 13.91 -10.38
CA TYR A 23 15.51 12.75 -11.19
C TYR A 23 14.44 12.41 -12.23
N HIS A 24 14.89 11.96 -13.40
CA HIS A 24 14.04 11.34 -14.39
C HIS A 24 13.89 9.85 -14.04
N CYS A 25 12.69 9.45 -13.63
CA CYS A 25 12.42 8.08 -13.21
C CYS A 25 11.75 7.29 -14.34
N CYS A 26 12.29 6.11 -14.61
CA CYS A 26 11.65 5.10 -15.46
C CYS A 26 11.20 3.94 -14.59
N ILE A 27 9.98 3.49 -14.77
CA ILE A 27 9.43 2.31 -14.08
C ILE A 27 9.70 1.09 -14.95
N VAL A 28 10.49 0.16 -14.41
CA VAL A 28 10.71 -1.15 -15.04
C VAL A 28 9.80 -2.16 -14.37
N ASN A 29 8.86 -2.71 -15.13
CA ASN A 29 7.99 -3.76 -14.64
C ASN A 29 8.68 -5.11 -14.83
N ASP A 30 9.42 -5.58 -13.81
CA ASP A 30 10.12 -6.88 -13.80
C ASP A 30 9.16 -8.08 -13.59
N TRP A 31 7.87 -7.85 -13.60
CA TRP A 31 6.89 -8.94 -13.55
C TRP A 31 6.88 -9.60 -14.93
N GLY A 32 7.74 -10.60 -15.05
CA GLY A 32 7.76 -11.45 -16.23
C GLY A 32 6.36 -11.91 -16.58
N ILE A 33 6.03 -11.78 -17.85
CA ILE A 33 4.76 -12.18 -18.47
C ILE A 33 4.43 -13.65 -18.16
N GLU A 34 5.41 -14.45 -17.73
CA GLU A 34 5.33 -15.91 -17.57
C GLU A 34 5.08 -16.40 -16.15
N LYS A 35 5.30 -15.60 -15.13
CA LYS A 35 4.86 -16.00 -13.79
C LYS A 35 3.41 -15.57 -13.66
N ALA A 36 2.51 -16.46 -14.07
CA ALA A 36 1.14 -16.42 -13.62
C ALA A 36 1.20 -16.16 -12.12
N ASP A 37 0.59 -15.05 -11.71
CA ASP A 37 0.44 -14.75 -10.30
C ASP A 37 -0.14 -16.00 -9.66
N THR A 38 0.59 -16.60 -8.73
CA THR A 38 0.15 -17.78 -7.98
C THR A 38 -1.16 -17.54 -7.23
N LEU A 39 -1.69 -16.33 -7.29
CA LEU A 39 -2.96 -15.87 -6.70
C LEU A 39 -4.08 -15.70 -7.74
N GLY A 40 -3.89 -16.13 -9.01
CA GLY A 40 -4.96 -16.07 -10.02
C GLY A 40 -5.40 -14.66 -10.44
N ARG A 41 -4.60 -13.63 -10.14
CA ARG A 41 -4.95 -12.24 -10.45
C ARG A 41 -4.89 -11.96 -11.94
N ASP A 42 -5.97 -11.45 -12.44
CA ASP A 42 -6.32 -11.30 -13.83
C ASP A 42 -5.34 -10.42 -14.64
N ARG A 43 -5.22 -10.70 -15.95
CA ARG A 43 -4.45 -9.89 -16.91
C ARG A 43 -4.91 -8.42 -16.92
N VAL A 44 -6.17 -8.17 -16.60
CA VAL A 44 -6.77 -6.82 -16.50
C VAL A 44 -6.04 -5.95 -15.48
N VAL A 45 -5.65 -6.50 -14.32
CA VAL A 45 -4.90 -5.77 -13.28
C VAL A 45 -3.55 -5.26 -13.79
N ARG A 46 -2.91 -5.95 -14.71
CA ARG A 46 -1.60 -5.56 -15.27
C ARG A 46 -1.71 -4.41 -16.27
N SER A 47 -2.75 -4.40 -17.08
CA SER A 47 -2.98 -3.31 -18.04
C SER A 47 -3.28 -2.00 -17.32
N LEU A 48 -4.12 -2.03 -16.29
CA LEU A 48 -4.47 -0.86 -15.50
C LEU A 48 -3.28 -0.28 -14.74
N PHE A 49 -2.34 -1.11 -14.26
CA PHE A 49 -1.12 -0.58 -13.64
C PHE A 49 -0.23 0.19 -14.62
N THR A 50 -0.15 -0.24 -15.87
CA THR A 50 0.54 0.53 -16.92
C THR A 50 -0.14 1.88 -17.15
N ASP A 51 -1.46 1.94 -17.05
CA ASP A 51 -2.21 3.18 -17.20
C ASP A 51 -2.02 4.12 -16.00
N ILE A 52 -1.92 3.61 -14.78
CA ILE A 52 -1.48 4.41 -13.62
C ILE A 52 -0.09 5.02 -13.84
N ILE A 53 0.86 4.24 -14.34
CA ILE A 53 2.23 4.72 -14.61
C ILE A 53 2.18 5.89 -15.59
N LYS A 54 1.41 5.76 -16.68
CA LYS A 54 1.24 6.82 -17.67
C LYS A 54 0.53 8.05 -17.10
N HIS A 55 -0.55 7.84 -16.34
CA HIS A 55 -1.29 8.91 -15.69
C HIS A 55 -0.40 9.72 -14.73
N CYS A 56 0.47 9.06 -13.98
CA CYS A 56 1.46 9.71 -13.13
C CYS A 56 2.65 10.31 -13.92
N GLN A 57 2.61 10.25 -15.25
CA GLN A 57 3.64 10.81 -16.13
C GLN A 57 5.04 10.19 -15.91
N PHE A 58 5.10 8.89 -15.64
CA PHE A 58 6.34 8.15 -15.62
C PHE A 58 6.60 7.47 -16.96
N TYR A 59 7.86 7.33 -17.30
CA TYR A 59 8.27 6.48 -18.41
C TYR A 59 8.16 5.01 -17.99
N TYR A 60 7.61 4.20 -18.88
CA TYR A 60 7.48 2.76 -18.69
C TYR A 60 8.43 2.02 -19.63
N ILE A 61 9.12 1.03 -19.08
CA ILE A 61 10.00 0.15 -19.85
C ILE A 61 9.52 -1.28 -19.62
N SER A 62 9.28 -2.04 -20.72
CA SER A 62 8.92 -3.46 -20.61
C SER A 62 10.05 -4.26 -19.97
N PRO A 63 9.77 -5.43 -19.36
CA PRO A 63 10.80 -6.26 -18.74
C PRO A 63 11.95 -6.60 -19.68
N GLU A 64 11.64 -6.94 -20.92
CA GLU A 64 12.61 -7.31 -21.95
C GLU A 64 13.52 -6.11 -22.28
N LEU A 65 12.93 -4.95 -22.52
CA LEU A 65 13.67 -3.70 -22.79
C LEU A 65 14.44 -3.25 -21.55
N GLY A 66 13.88 -3.44 -20.34
CA GLY A 66 14.54 -3.11 -19.08
C GLY A 66 15.83 -3.91 -18.88
N LEU A 67 15.80 -5.21 -19.18
CA LEU A 67 17.00 -6.07 -19.13
C LEU A 67 18.04 -5.61 -20.16
N GLN A 68 17.63 -5.41 -21.41
CA GLN A 68 18.51 -4.93 -22.48
C GLN A 68 19.13 -3.58 -22.13
N TRP A 69 18.33 -2.66 -21.57
CA TRP A 69 18.80 -1.35 -21.13
C TRP A 69 19.82 -1.45 -20.00
N SER A 70 19.60 -2.32 -19.01
CA SER A 70 20.55 -2.56 -17.93
C SER A 70 21.89 -3.10 -18.46
N VAL A 71 21.86 -4.06 -19.38
CA VAL A 71 23.06 -4.59 -20.04
C VAL A 71 23.77 -3.48 -20.83
N TYR A 72 23.00 -2.71 -21.61
CA TYR A 72 23.53 -1.58 -22.37
C TYR A 72 24.24 -0.58 -21.47
N CYS A 73 23.63 -0.14 -20.36
CA CYS A 73 24.22 0.81 -19.44
C CYS A 73 25.52 0.29 -18.81
N ARG A 74 25.57 -0.99 -18.45
CA ARG A 74 26.77 -1.62 -17.87
C ARG A 74 27.94 -1.69 -18.84
N THR A 75 27.66 -1.79 -20.13
CA THR A 75 28.70 -1.92 -21.19
C THR A 75 29.24 -0.60 -21.69
N LYS A 76 28.64 0.54 -21.29
CA LYS A 76 29.05 1.87 -21.77
C LYS A 76 30.02 2.54 -20.80
N PRO A 77 31.28 2.79 -21.20
CA PRO A 77 32.29 3.34 -20.30
C PRO A 77 32.04 4.80 -19.88
N PHE A 78 31.18 5.53 -20.62
CA PHE A 78 30.81 6.91 -20.30
C PHE A 78 29.57 7.02 -19.41
N LEU A 79 28.87 5.89 -19.12
CA LEU A 79 27.75 5.84 -18.17
C LEU A 79 28.23 5.27 -16.84
N ARG A 80 27.95 5.97 -15.77
CA ARG A 80 28.07 5.38 -14.43
C ARG A 80 26.78 4.64 -14.11
N TYR A 81 26.88 3.32 -14.04
CA TYR A 81 25.79 2.44 -13.68
C TYR A 81 25.93 1.99 -12.23
N PHE A 82 24.90 2.22 -11.46
CA PHE A 82 24.82 1.81 -10.08
C PHE A 82 23.56 0.95 -9.91
N GLU A 83 23.70 -0.15 -9.20
CA GLU A 83 22.59 -1.03 -8.88
C GLU A 83 22.47 -1.12 -7.37
N GLU A 84 21.28 -0.89 -6.87
CA GLU A 84 20.97 -1.00 -5.46
C GLU A 84 19.68 -1.76 -5.29
N GLU A 85 19.72 -2.84 -4.53
CA GLU A 85 18.58 -3.66 -4.20
C GLU A 85 18.25 -3.51 -2.73
N GLN A 86 17.02 -3.11 -2.45
CA GLN A 86 16.48 -3.16 -1.12
C GLN A 86 16.05 -4.59 -0.81
N SER A 87 16.60 -5.18 0.25
CA SER A 87 16.18 -6.50 0.70
C SER A 87 14.66 -6.52 0.94
N LYS A 88 13.98 -7.54 0.44
CA LYS A 88 12.52 -7.72 0.60
C LYS A 88 12.08 -7.70 2.07
N ASN A 89 12.97 -8.11 2.99
CA ASN A 89 12.72 -8.16 4.43
C ASN A 89 13.11 -6.87 5.16
N ALA A 90 13.73 -5.95 4.46
CA ALA A 90 14.34 -4.75 5.02
C ALA A 90 13.43 -3.53 4.95
N VAL A 91 12.34 -3.66 4.21
CA VAL A 91 11.41 -2.58 3.86
C VAL A 91 10.74 -1.95 5.05
N TYR A 92 10.56 -2.72 6.08
CA TYR A 92 9.76 -2.37 7.24
C TYR A 92 10.59 -1.94 8.46
N LEU A 93 11.90 -2.01 8.35
CA LEU A 93 12.76 -1.70 9.47
C LEU A 93 13.35 -0.30 9.32
N SER A 94 13.16 0.53 10.32
CA SER A 94 13.77 1.84 10.46
C SER A 94 15.29 1.84 10.32
N LYS A 95 15.96 0.74 10.68
CA LYS A 95 17.37 0.54 10.37
C LYS A 95 17.69 0.69 8.89
N ASN A 96 16.70 0.55 8.02
CA ASN A 96 16.84 0.80 6.60
C ASN A 96 16.46 2.23 6.21
N GLU A 97 15.69 2.95 7.00
CA GLU A 97 15.56 4.39 6.82
C GLU A 97 16.88 5.11 7.02
N SER A 98 17.70 4.69 7.98
CA SER A 98 19.05 5.23 8.10
C SER A 98 19.93 4.89 6.89
N ARG A 99 19.67 3.79 6.20
CA ARG A 99 20.25 3.49 4.88
C ARG A 99 19.55 4.26 3.77
N PHE A 100 18.25 4.58 3.89
CA PHE A 100 17.50 5.39 2.93
C PHE A 100 17.65 6.89 3.18
N SER A 101 17.70 7.35 4.42
CA SER A 101 18.09 8.72 4.76
C SER A 101 19.56 8.97 4.43
N SER A 102 20.36 7.90 4.32
CA SER A 102 21.69 7.89 3.76
C SER A 102 21.73 7.46 2.29
N PHE A 103 20.67 7.70 1.52
CA PHE A 103 20.82 7.86 0.08
C PHE A 103 21.56 9.19 -0.21
N PRO A 104 22.65 9.49 0.46
CA PRO A 104 23.49 10.62 0.17
C PRO A 104 24.11 10.55 -1.22
N PRO A 105 24.39 9.36 -1.83
CA PRO A 105 24.89 9.36 -3.20
C PRO A 105 23.87 9.87 -4.21
N LEU A 106 22.56 9.68 -3.95
CA LEU A 106 21.50 10.24 -4.80
C LEU A 106 21.25 11.74 -4.49
N ALA A 107 21.40 12.16 -3.24
CA ALA A 107 21.27 13.54 -2.82
C ALA A 107 22.47 14.42 -3.26
N GLN A 108 23.65 13.85 -3.33
CA GLN A 108 24.81 14.52 -3.89
C GLN A 108 24.81 14.32 -5.40
N LYS A 109 24.20 15.27 -6.15
CA LYS A 109 24.44 15.36 -7.59
C LYS A 109 25.94 15.25 -7.79
N PRO A 110 26.45 14.17 -8.44
CA PRO A 110 27.87 14.08 -8.68
C PRO A 110 28.30 15.36 -9.41
N ARG A 111 29.25 16.11 -8.90
CA ARG A 111 29.81 17.30 -9.52
C ARG A 111 30.51 17.00 -10.86
N LEU A 112 30.32 15.81 -11.40
CA LEU A 112 30.90 15.33 -12.64
C LEU A 112 29.86 15.41 -13.76
N PHE A 113 30.24 15.96 -14.86
CA PHE A 113 29.47 16.16 -16.10
C PHE A 113 29.02 14.88 -16.83
N LEU A 114 29.25 13.69 -16.25
CA LEU A 114 28.87 12.42 -16.88
C LEU A 114 27.48 11.97 -16.41
N PRO A 115 26.61 11.59 -17.35
CA PRO A 115 25.32 11.02 -17.00
C PRO A 115 25.48 9.72 -16.18
N PHE A 116 24.64 9.56 -15.18
CA PHE A 116 24.62 8.34 -14.37
C PHE A 116 23.23 7.71 -14.40
N VAL A 117 23.18 6.40 -14.21
CA VAL A 117 21.96 5.63 -14.15
C VAL A 117 21.95 4.84 -12.84
N TYR A 118 20.88 4.99 -12.08
CA TYR A 118 20.63 4.15 -10.91
C TYR A 118 19.50 3.18 -11.21
N ARG A 119 19.73 1.90 -10.93
CA ARG A 119 18.67 0.91 -10.85
C ARG A 119 18.37 0.66 -9.38
N ILE A 120 17.13 0.88 -8.99
CA ILE A 120 16.68 0.73 -7.61
C ILE A 120 15.56 -0.29 -7.60
N SER A 121 15.62 -1.27 -6.70
CA SER A 121 14.56 -2.24 -6.47
C SER A 121 14.20 -2.32 -5.00
N GLY A 122 12.90 -2.45 -4.70
CA GLY A 122 12.38 -2.53 -3.33
C GLY A 122 10.90 -2.20 -3.25
N TYR A 123 10.36 -2.20 -2.05
CA TYR A 123 8.95 -1.85 -1.80
C TYR A 123 8.74 -0.41 -1.36
N PHE A 124 9.69 0.22 -0.70
CA PHE A 124 9.70 1.64 -0.28
C PHE A 124 8.47 2.02 0.55
N GLN A 125 8.05 1.16 1.46
CA GLN A 125 6.81 1.29 2.23
C GLN A 125 6.97 2.25 3.41
N SER A 126 6.97 3.54 3.12
CA SER A 126 7.02 4.60 4.13
C SER A 126 6.11 5.75 3.72
N TYR A 127 5.36 6.30 4.68
CA TYR A 127 4.57 7.50 4.44
C TYR A 127 5.43 8.72 4.03
N LYS A 128 6.71 8.73 4.38
CA LYS A 128 7.64 9.83 4.06
C LYS A 128 7.90 10.00 2.57
N TYR A 129 7.66 8.96 1.79
CA TYR A 129 7.81 9.02 0.33
C TYR A 129 6.53 9.43 -0.39
N THR A 130 5.42 9.52 0.33
CA THR A 130 4.14 9.92 -0.24
C THR A 130 3.95 11.43 -0.22
N SER A 131 3.02 11.93 -1.02
CA SER A 131 2.65 13.34 -1.04
C SER A 131 1.17 13.51 -1.36
N LEU A 132 0.63 14.66 -0.98
CA LEU A 132 -0.76 15.03 -1.30
C LEU A 132 -0.98 15.11 -2.81
N GLU A 133 0.00 15.63 -3.55
CA GLU A 133 -0.07 15.69 -5.02
C GLU A 133 -0.15 14.29 -5.62
N PHE A 134 0.71 13.37 -5.18
CA PHE A 134 0.68 11.99 -5.65
C PHE A 134 -0.62 11.28 -5.26
N ARG A 135 -1.10 11.48 -4.03
CA ARG A 135 -2.42 10.98 -3.58
C ARG A 135 -3.53 11.43 -4.53
N ASN A 136 -3.59 12.71 -4.86
CA ASN A 136 -4.62 13.25 -5.73
C ASN A 136 -4.55 12.65 -7.14
N LYS A 137 -3.36 12.44 -7.71
CA LYS A 137 -3.19 11.74 -8.99
C LYS A 137 -3.76 10.31 -8.96
N ILE A 138 -3.54 9.57 -7.86
CA ILE A 138 -4.11 8.22 -7.74
C ILE A 138 -5.64 8.28 -7.60
N ARG A 139 -6.17 9.21 -6.85
CA ARG A 139 -7.62 9.40 -6.73
C ARG A 139 -8.26 9.75 -8.07
N GLU A 140 -7.74 10.76 -8.77
CA GLU A 140 -8.21 11.15 -10.10
C GLU A 140 -8.18 9.99 -11.10
N PHE A 141 -7.11 9.19 -11.04
CA PHE A 141 -7.02 8.00 -11.85
C PHE A 141 -8.13 7.00 -11.53
N LEU A 142 -8.34 6.66 -10.26
CA LEU A 142 -9.40 5.73 -9.84
C LEU A 142 -10.79 6.25 -10.21
N GLU A 143 -11.07 7.52 -9.96
CA GLU A 143 -12.34 8.18 -10.32
C GLU A 143 -12.59 8.17 -11.84
N GLY A 144 -11.53 8.26 -12.64
CA GLY A 144 -11.62 8.29 -14.11
C GLY A 144 -11.82 6.93 -14.77
N ILE A 145 -11.41 5.83 -14.11
CA ILE A 145 -11.40 4.49 -14.73
C ILE A 145 -12.32 3.47 -14.06
N VAL A 146 -12.65 3.67 -12.78
CA VAL A 146 -13.45 2.71 -12.02
C VAL A 146 -14.92 3.03 -12.19
N SER A 147 -15.67 2.03 -12.69
CA SER A 147 -17.14 1.99 -12.66
C SER A 147 -17.53 0.84 -11.74
N LEU A 148 -18.15 1.16 -10.62
CA LEU A 148 -18.55 0.13 -9.66
C LEU A 148 -19.68 -0.73 -10.22
N PRO A 149 -19.65 -2.04 -10.02
CA PRO A 149 -20.80 -2.90 -10.25
C PRO A 149 -22.01 -2.45 -9.41
N THR A 150 -23.22 -2.73 -9.84
CA THR A 150 -24.46 -2.29 -9.16
C THR A 150 -24.50 -2.63 -7.67
N THR A 151 -23.94 -3.79 -7.28
CA THR A 151 -23.86 -4.22 -5.87
C THR A 151 -22.95 -3.30 -5.05
N LEU A 152 -21.77 -2.97 -5.57
CA LEU A 152 -20.82 -2.08 -4.91
C LEU A 152 -21.25 -0.62 -4.98
N GLU A 153 -21.94 -0.20 -6.06
CA GLU A 153 -22.55 1.13 -6.15
C GLU A 153 -23.65 1.32 -5.10
N GLY A 154 -24.45 0.27 -4.83
CA GLY A 154 -25.40 0.27 -3.74
C GLY A 154 -24.76 0.47 -2.36
N ILE A 155 -23.58 -0.16 -2.15
CA ILE A 155 -22.79 0.06 -0.95
C ILE A 155 -22.29 1.51 -0.89
N ALA A 156 -21.67 1.99 -1.97
CA ALA A 156 -21.11 3.34 -2.06
C ALA A 156 -22.14 4.42 -1.76
N SER A 157 -23.35 4.27 -2.32
CA SER A 157 -24.48 5.20 -2.12
C SER A 157 -25.04 5.16 -0.70
N GLY A 158 -24.88 4.04 0.01
CA GLY A 158 -25.35 3.87 1.40
C GLY A 158 -24.34 4.29 2.46
N LEU A 159 -23.13 4.77 2.09
CA LEU A 159 -22.11 5.19 3.04
C LEU A 159 -22.50 6.49 3.75
N THR A 160 -22.22 6.53 5.04
CA THR A 160 -22.37 7.69 5.90
C THR A 160 -21.04 8.03 6.57
N GLU A 161 -20.93 9.19 7.21
CA GLU A 161 -19.75 9.51 8.02
C GLU A 161 -19.57 8.58 9.24
N ARG A 162 -20.60 7.79 9.59
CA ARG A 162 -20.55 6.80 10.67
C ARG A 162 -20.23 5.39 10.18
N SER A 163 -20.07 5.22 8.87
CA SER A 163 -19.61 3.96 8.26
C SER A 163 -18.13 3.77 8.50
N VAL A 164 -17.74 2.57 8.90
CA VAL A 164 -16.32 2.22 9.14
C VAL A 164 -15.90 1.12 8.19
N ALA A 165 -14.75 1.27 7.55
CA ALA A 165 -14.12 0.21 6.76
C ALA A 165 -13.06 -0.54 7.58
N ILE A 166 -13.11 -1.87 7.52
CA ILE A 166 -12.06 -2.74 8.06
C ILE A 166 -11.56 -3.66 6.96
N HIS A 167 -10.28 -4.05 7.03
CA HIS A 167 -9.68 -4.91 6.02
C HIS A 167 -8.87 -6.03 6.65
N PHE A 168 -9.30 -7.26 6.42
CA PHE A 168 -8.56 -8.46 6.79
C PHE A 168 -7.67 -8.90 5.63
N ARG A 169 -6.41 -9.15 5.92
CA ARG A 169 -5.47 -9.77 4.99
C ARG A 169 -5.10 -11.16 5.49
N ARG A 170 -5.44 -12.20 4.73
CA ARG A 170 -5.18 -13.60 5.05
C ARG A 170 -4.28 -14.25 4.01
N GLY A 171 -4.73 -14.43 2.84
CA GLY A 171 -4.09 -15.04 1.66
C GLY A 171 -2.59 -15.37 1.80
N ASP A 172 -1.76 -14.47 1.31
CA ASP A 172 -0.31 -14.60 1.38
C ASP A 172 0.27 -14.38 2.79
N PHE A 173 -0.43 -13.66 3.69
CA PHE A 173 0.02 -13.43 5.06
C PHE A 173 0.05 -14.72 5.88
N LEU A 174 -0.92 -15.61 5.69
CA LEU A 174 -0.95 -16.92 6.35
C LEU A 174 0.20 -17.84 5.90
N LYS A 175 0.72 -17.62 4.69
CA LYS A 175 1.84 -18.40 4.14
C LYS A 175 3.20 -17.96 4.68
N HIS A 176 3.27 -16.77 5.29
CA HIS A 176 4.52 -16.18 5.80
C HIS A 176 4.36 -15.67 7.23
N PRO A 177 3.99 -16.58 8.18
CA PRO A 177 3.73 -16.21 9.57
C PRO A 177 4.97 -15.72 10.32
N GLU A 178 6.17 -15.95 9.78
CA GLU A 178 7.43 -15.45 10.32
C GLU A 178 7.64 -13.93 10.07
N ILE A 179 6.93 -13.37 9.08
CA ILE A 179 7.03 -11.96 8.68
C ILE A 179 5.82 -11.17 9.19
N TYR A 180 4.62 -11.68 8.90
CA TYR A 180 3.38 -10.94 9.11
C TYR A 180 2.75 -11.22 10.46
N LYS A 181 2.19 -10.18 11.08
CA LYS A 181 1.25 -10.32 12.18
C LYS A 181 -0.13 -10.57 11.60
N ILE A 182 -0.81 -11.56 12.13
CA ILE A 182 -2.20 -11.85 11.80
C ILE A 182 -3.06 -11.24 12.90
N PHE A 183 -3.86 -10.26 12.50
CA PHE A 183 -4.76 -9.56 13.40
C PHE A 183 -6.15 -10.21 13.35
N GLY A 184 -6.67 -10.63 14.49
CA GLY A 184 -8.01 -11.22 14.64
C GLY A 184 -9.04 -10.22 15.17
N ALA A 185 -10.21 -10.72 15.54
CA ALA A 185 -11.36 -9.96 16.01
C ALA A 185 -11.01 -8.95 17.11
N GLU A 186 -10.15 -9.32 18.05
CA GLU A 186 -9.75 -8.46 19.17
C GLU A 186 -9.19 -7.11 18.72
N HIS A 187 -8.28 -7.14 17.73
CA HIS A 187 -7.69 -5.90 17.17
C HIS A 187 -8.77 -4.99 16.59
N TYR A 188 -9.66 -5.55 15.78
CA TYR A 188 -10.71 -4.78 15.12
C TYR A 188 -11.74 -4.25 16.13
N LEU A 189 -12.16 -5.06 17.12
CA LEU A 189 -13.06 -4.60 18.17
C LEU A 189 -12.47 -3.46 18.98
N ARG A 190 -11.20 -3.52 19.34
CA ARG A 190 -10.53 -2.41 20.05
C ARG A 190 -10.52 -1.13 19.21
N GLY A 191 -10.21 -1.24 17.92
CA GLY A 191 -10.23 -0.10 17.01
C GLY A 191 -11.64 0.47 16.81
N LEU A 192 -12.64 -0.40 16.62
CA LEU A 192 -14.04 -0.01 16.48
C LEU A 192 -14.57 0.67 17.76
N ASN A 193 -14.28 0.11 18.93
CA ASN A 193 -14.67 0.69 20.22
C ASN A 193 -14.04 2.07 20.43
N LEU A 194 -12.78 2.26 20.02
CA LEU A 194 -12.13 3.56 20.09
C LEU A 194 -12.82 4.58 19.18
N LEU A 195 -13.15 4.19 17.95
CA LEU A 195 -13.89 5.05 17.03
C LEU A 195 -15.32 5.33 17.54
N ALA A 196 -16.01 4.33 18.09
CA ALA A 196 -17.36 4.48 18.63
C ALA A 196 -17.42 5.46 19.81
N GLY A 197 -16.36 5.56 20.60
CA GLY A 197 -16.27 6.53 21.70
C GLY A 197 -16.33 7.99 21.24
N ASN A 198 -15.98 8.28 19.99
CA ASN A 198 -16.07 9.61 19.40
C ASN A 198 -17.40 9.87 18.68
N LYS A 199 -17.93 8.86 18.00
CA LYS A 199 -19.17 8.93 17.23
C LYS A 199 -19.68 7.53 16.96
N ASP A 200 -20.98 7.30 17.15
CA ASP A 200 -21.61 6.01 16.90
C ASP A 200 -21.27 5.43 15.53
N ILE A 201 -21.12 4.10 15.49
CA ILE A 201 -20.91 3.36 14.27
C ILE A 201 -22.23 2.83 13.76
N ASP A 202 -22.54 3.13 12.52
CA ASP A 202 -23.73 2.73 11.80
C ASP A 202 -23.60 1.31 11.27
N LYS A 203 -22.58 1.11 10.41
CA LYS A 203 -22.21 -0.17 9.82
C LYS A 203 -20.71 -0.31 9.70
N VAL A 204 -20.26 -1.53 9.82
CA VAL A 204 -18.85 -1.90 9.58
C VAL A 204 -18.76 -2.68 8.28
N TYR A 205 -18.05 -2.14 7.32
CA TYR A 205 -17.84 -2.74 6.01
C TYR A 205 -16.53 -3.52 6.00
N VAL A 206 -16.65 -4.80 5.73
CA VAL A 206 -15.53 -5.75 5.81
C VAL A 206 -15.01 -6.05 4.43
N PHE A 207 -13.74 -5.78 4.21
CA PHE A 207 -12.98 -6.18 3.03
C PHE A 207 -12.03 -7.32 3.41
N SER A 208 -11.94 -8.34 2.58
CA SER A 208 -11.00 -9.44 2.77
C SER A 208 -10.60 -10.07 1.45
N ASP A 209 -9.39 -10.63 1.40
CA ASP A 209 -8.94 -11.49 0.32
C ASP A 209 -9.28 -12.97 0.55
N ASP A 210 -9.86 -13.31 1.72
CA ASP A 210 -10.27 -14.67 2.09
C ASP A 210 -11.30 -14.58 3.23
N PHE A 211 -12.58 -14.64 2.90
CA PHE A 211 -13.68 -14.55 3.88
C PHE A 211 -13.82 -15.83 4.69
N ASP A 212 -13.54 -16.99 4.10
CA ASP A 212 -13.63 -18.27 4.83
C ASP A 212 -12.64 -18.31 6.00
N ALA A 213 -11.45 -17.74 5.79
CA ALA A 213 -10.41 -17.69 6.81
C ALA A 213 -10.68 -16.71 7.97
N ILE A 214 -11.72 -15.89 7.87
CA ILE A 214 -12.07 -14.88 8.89
C ILE A 214 -13.47 -15.07 9.49
N GLU A 215 -14.18 -16.13 9.13
CA GLU A 215 -15.58 -16.33 9.57
C GLU A 215 -15.73 -16.25 11.09
N SER A 216 -14.87 -16.92 11.85
CA SER A 216 -14.87 -16.86 13.30
C SER A 216 -14.58 -15.46 13.87
N ASP A 217 -13.73 -14.68 13.20
CA ASP A 217 -13.48 -13.29 13.57
C ASP A 217 -14.74 -12.43 13.36
N LEU A 218 -15.45 -12.66 12.23
CA LEU A 218 -16.67 -11.94 11.91
C LEU A 218 -17.82 -12.27 12.87
N GLU A 219 -17.96 -13.54 13.26
CA GLU A 219 -18.94 -13.95 14.27
C GLU A 219 -18.76 -13.19 15.58
N ILE A 220 -17.52 -13.04 16.04
CA ILE A 220 -17.21 -12.31 17.29
C ILE A 220 -17.54 -10.80 17.12
N ILE A 221 -17.16 -10.19 16.01
CA ILE A 221 -17.39 -8.75 15.79
C ILE A 221 -18.88 -8.46 15.60
N SER A 222 -19.63 -9.37 14.96
CA SER A 222 -21.06 -9.22 14.69
C SER A 222 -21.93 -9.19 15.95
N GLN A 223 -21.40 -9.67 17.09
CA GLN A 223 -22.09 -9.56 18.38
C GLN A 223 -22.24 -8.10 18.87
N GLN A 224 -21.43 -7.17 18.36
CA GLN A 224 -21.41 -5.77 18.77
C GLN A 224 -21.71 -4.80 17.64
N TYR A 225 -21.40 -5.16 16.39
CA TYR A 225 -21.49 -4.28 15.24
C TYR A 225 -22.25 -4.91 14.07
N ASN A 226 -22.99 -4.08 13.33
CA ASN A 226 -23.67 -4.50 12.11
C ASN A 226 -22.65 -4.59 10.97
N LEU A 227 -22.34 -5.81 10.49
CA LEU A 227 -21.33 -6.08 9.48
C LEU A 227 -21.96 -6.14 8.08
N VAL A 228 -21.24 -5.59 7.11
CA VAL A 228 -21.51 -5.72 5.67
C VAL A 228 -20.26 -6.26 4.99
N ARG A 229 -20.35 -7.45 4.38
CA ARG A 229 -19.25 -7.99 3.56
C ARG A 229 -19.22 -7.25 2.23
N VAL A 230 -18.00 -6.89 1.80
CA VAL A 230 -17.76 -6.27 0.51
C VAL A 230 -17.10 -7.31 -0.38
N GLU A 231 -17.85 -7.79 -1.38
CA GLU A 231 -17.45 -8.88 -2.26
C GLU A 231 -17.79 -8.57 -3.71
N GLY A 232 -17.15 -9.24 -4.64
CA GLY A 232 -17.45 -9.20 -6.07
C GLY A 232 -16.78 -8.06 -6.84
N GLY A 233 -15.90 -7.30 -6.20
CA GLY A 233 -15.09 -6.27 -6.85
C GLY A 233 -13.75 -6.80 -7.38
N THR A 234 -13.20 -6.10 -8.37
CA THR A 234 -11.78 -6.18 -8.72
C THR A 234 -10.95 -5.42 -7.69
N VAL A 235 -9.64 -5.64 -7.68
CA VAL A 235 -8.75 -4.93 -6.76
C VAL A 235 -8.80 -3.40 -6.89
N TYR A 236 -9.14 -2.87 -8.07
CA TYR A 236 -9.27 -1.42 -8.29
C TYR A 236 -10.63 -0.90 -7.80
N GLU A 237 -11.69 -1.67 -8.03
CA GLU A 237 -13.02 -1.35 -7.50
C GLU A 237 -13.04 -1.39 -5.98
N ASP A 238 -12.42 -2.40 -5.39
CA ASP A 238 -12.26 -2.49 -3.93
C ASP A 238 -11.42 -1.33 -3.38
N LEU A 239 -10.30 -0.96 -4.04
CA LEU A 239 -9.49 0.17 -3.61
C LEU A 239 -10.25 1.49 -3.72
N TYR A 240 -10.99 1.67 -4.82
CA TYR A 240 -11.84 2.85 -5.02
C TYR A 240 -12.94 2.93 -3.99
N LEU A 241 -13.69 1.84 -3.78
CA LEU A 241 -14.75 1.81 -2.76
C LEU A 241 -14.16 2.01 -1.36
N PHE A 242 -13.02 1.40 -1.04
CA PHE A 242 -12.35 1.59 0.24
C PHE A 242 -11.94 3.05 0.48
N SER A 243 -11.60 3.79 -0.57
CA SER A 243 -11.26 5.21 -0.47
C SER A 243 -12.48 6.14 -0.25
N ARG A 244 -13.71 5.59 -0.27
CA ARG A 244 -14.95 6.37 -0.07
C ARG A 244 -15.33 6.51 1.41
N PHE A 245 -14.60 5.87 2.31
CA PHE A 245 -14.87 5.94 3.74
C PHE A 245 -14.15 7.10 4.42
N LYS A 246 -14.67 7.50 5.58
CA LYS A 246 -14.06 8.48 6.47
C LYS A 246 -13.32 7.83 7.65
N ARG A 247 -13.76 6.63 8.05
CA ARG A 247 -13.32 5.96 9.27
C ARG A 247 -12.81 4.56 8.97
N TYR A 248 -11.69 4.19 9.59
CA TYR A 248 -10.98 2.95 9.26
C TYR A 248 -10.39 2.28 10.49
N VAL A 249 -10.43 0.93 10.53
CA VAL A 249 -9.56 0.14 11.38
C VAL A 249 -8.73 -0.79 10.49
N LEU A 250 -7.43 -0.54 10.43
CA LEU A 250 -6.50 -1.21 9.52
C LEU A 250 -5.59 -2.18 10.26
N ALA A 251 -5.04 -3.12 9.51
CA ALA A 251 -3.93 -3.99 9.86
C ALA A 251 -2.66 -3.59 9.08
N GLY A 252 -1.71 -4.51 8.91
CA GLY A 252 -0.43 -4.25 8.22
C GLY A 252 -0.47 -4.37 6.70
N SER A 253 -1.62 -4.21 6.05
CA SER A 253 -1.77 -4.34 4.59
C SER A 253 -1.50 -3.03 3.87
N THR A 254 -0.64 -3.09 2.84
CA THR A 254 -0.38 -1.95 1.94
C THR A 254 -1.59 -1.57 1.10
N PHE A 255 -2.48 -2.51 0.81
CA PHE A 255 -3.74 -2.24 0.09
C PHE A 255 -4.62 -1.29 0.91
N SER A 256 -4.96 -1.66 2.14
CA SER A 256 -5.82 -0.85 3.00
C SER A 256 -5.16 0.47 3.42
N TRP A 257 -3.83 0.48 3.53
CA TRP A 257 -3.08 1.71 3.74
C TRP A 257 -3.36 2.73 2.62
N TRP A 258 -3.23 2.30 1.36
CA TRP A 258 -3.49 3.17 0.20
C TRP A 258 -4.95 3.56 0.10
N GLY A 259 -5.88 2.65 0.39
CA GLY A 259 -7.30 2.98 0.41
C GLY A 259 -7.64 4.10 1.40
N ALA A 260 -7.14 4.03 2.63
CA ALA A 260 -7.33 5.09 3.62
C ALA A 260 -6.57 6.38 3.25
N PHE A 261 -5.32 6.26 2.77
CA PHE A 261 -4.53 7.42 2.35
C PHE A 261 -5.17 8.17 1.17
N CYS A 262 -5.81 7.45 0.25
CA CYS A 262 -6.53 8.02 -0.89
C CYS A 262 -7.98 8.39 -0.57
N SER A 263 -8.39 8.44 0.70
CA SER A 263 -9.76 8.78 1.08
C SER A 263 -10.24 10.08 0.43
N GLN A 264 -11.50 10.08 -0.01
CA GLN A 264 -12.17 11.28 -0.54
C GLN A 264 -12.26 12.41 0.49
N TYR A 265 -12.21 12.09 1.78
CA TYR A 265 -12.22 13.06 2.87
C TYR A 265 -10.84 13.68 3.15
N SER A 266 -9.83 13.29 2.38
CA SER A 266 -8.46 13.81 2.49
C SER A 266 -7.85 13.61 3.88
N ASP A 267 -7.60 14.68 4.62
CA ASP A 267 -6.99 14.60 5.95
C ASP A 267 -8.05 14.58 7.07
N ASP A 268 -9.33 14.77 6.73
CA ASP A 268 -10.47 14.64 7.66
C ASP A 268 -10.93 13.17 7.76
N ILE A 269 -10.00 12.30 8.16
CA ILE A 269 -10.20 10.87 8.34
C ILE A 269 -9.80 10.42 9.75
N GLU A 270 -10.47 9.40 10.25
CA GLU A 270 -10.14 8.72 11.49
C GLU A 270 -9.62 7.32 11.15
N VAL A 271 -8.33 7.09 11.36
CA VAL A 271 -7.68 5.82 11.02
C VAL A 271 -7.03 5.23 12.25
N VAL A 272 -7.48 4.05 12.63
CA VAL A 272 -6.90 3.27 13.72
C VAL A 272 -6.04 2.15 13.13
N VAL A 273 -4.80 2.03 13.63
CA VAL A 273 -3.79 1.09 13.12
C VAL A 273 -3.08 0.38 14.27
N PRO A 274 -2.50 -0.80 14.03
CA PRO A 274 -1.63 -1.40 15.03
C PRO A 274 -0.33 -0.59 15.15
N ARG A 275 0.22 -0.47 16.33
CA ARG A 275 1.52 0.16 16.54
C ARG A 275 2.63 -0.55 15.75
N TYR A 276 2.58 -1.87 15.72
CA TYR A 276 3.55 -2.72 15.03
C TYR A 276 2.86 -3.62 14.01
N PRO A 277 2.83 -3.26 12.71
CA PRO A 277 2.11 -4.01 11.68
C PRO A 277 2.74 -5.35 11.35
N LEU A 278 4.04 -5.52 11.63
CA LEU A 278 4.80 -6.74 11.36
C LEU A 278 5.48 -7.27 12.62
N LYS A 279 5.89 -8.54 12.58
CA LYS A 279 6.61 -9.17 13.72
C LYS A 279 7.95 -8.52 14.04
N ARG A 280 8.59 -7.88 13.05
CA ARG A 280 9.89 -7.20 13.20
C ARG A 280 9.76 -5.67 13.22
N SER A 281 8.55 -5.14 13.35
CA SER A 281 8.34 -3.70 13.47
C SER A 281 8.97 -3.15 14.76
N THR A 282 9.43 -1.90 14.67
CA THR A 282 10.04 -1.16 15.78
C THR A 282 9.33 0.18 15.96
N SER A 283 9.60 0.88 17.06
CA SER A 283 9.04 2.23 17.32
C SER A 283 9.50 3.29 16.33
N GLU A 284 10.51 3.01 15.54
CA GLU A 284 11.06 3.93 14.53
C GLU A 284 10.45 3.71 13.13
N ASP A 285 9.55 2.72 12.98
CA ASP A 285 8.93 2.43 11.69
C ASP A 285 8.10 3.60 11.18
N THR A 286 8.20 3.86 9.90
CA THR A 286 7.52 4.95 9.19
C THR A 286 6.48 4.42 8.20
N PHE A 287 5.91 3.27 8.51
CA PHE A 287 4.86 2.68 7.68
C PHE A 287 3.57 3.49 7.76
N PHE A 288 3.13 3.83 8.98
CA PHE A 288 1.92 4.62 9.18
C PHE A 288 2.23 6.11 9.39
N PRO A 289 1.40 7.01 8.83
CA PRO A 289 1.47 8.44 9.15
C PRO A 289 1.31 8.69 10.66
N PRO A 290 2.03 9.66 11.23
CA PRO A 290 2.04 9.87 12.68
C PRO A 290 0.71 10.41 13.26
N HIS A 291 -0.18 10.92 12.39
CA HIS A 291 -1.52 11.38 12.79
C HIS A 291 -2.57 10.26 12.79
N TRP A 292 -2.24 9.04 12.33
CA TRP A 292 -3.10 7.89 12.48
C TRP A 292 -3.02 7.34 13.90
N ILE A 293 -4.14 6.95 14.46
CA ILE A 293 -4.26 6.52 15.86
C ILE A 293 -3.66 5.11 15.99
N GLN A 294 -2.60 4.97 16.79
CA GLN A 294 -1.93 3.70 17.00
C GLN A 294 -2.51 2.98 18.23
N LEU A 295 -2.96 1.75 18.03
CA LEU A 295 -3.34 0.86 19.13
C LEU A 295 -2.07 0.28 19.78
N GLU A 296 -1.93 0.50 21.08
CA GLU A 296 -0.89 -0.17 21.86
C GLU A 296 -1.09 -1.69 21.87
N GLU A 297 0.01 -2.44 21.84
CA GLU A 297 -0.06 -3.89 22.04
C GLU A 297 -0.56 -4.17 23.47
N ILE A 298 -1.44 -5.15 23.60
CA ILE A 298 -1.70 -5.74 24.91
C ILE A 298 -0.50 -6.61 25.18
N ASP A 299 0.34 -6.22 26.13
CA ASP A 299 1.32 -7.13 26.68
C ASP A 299 0.57 -8.38 27.12
N LYS A 300 0.83 -9.52 26.47
CA LYS A 300 0.36 -10.80 27.00
C LYS A 300 1.01 -10.90 28.38
N ILE A 301 0.22 -10.58 29.41
CA ILE A 301 0.60 -10.88 30.76
C ILE A 301 0.96 -12.36 30.74
N SER A 302 2.25 -12.63 30.87
CA SER A 302 2.79 -13.98 30.96
C SER A 302 2.19 -14.59 32.20
N ASN A 303 1.17 -15.42 32.02
CA ASN A 303 0.70 -16.36 33.05
C ASN A 303 1.52 -17.64 32.97
#